data_c9922d0c53c71885295e959f52021892
#
_entry.id   c9922d0c53c71885295e959f52021892
#
_cell.length_a   1.000
_cell.length_b   1.000
_cell.length_c   1.000
_cell.angle_alpha   90.00
_cell.angle_beta   90.00
_cell.angle_gamma   90.00
#
_symmetry.space_group_name_H-M   'P 1'
#
loop_
_entity.id
_entity.type
_entity.pdbx_description
1 polymer ?
#
loop_
_entity_poly.entity_id
_entity_poly.type
_entity_poly.pdbx_seq_one_letter_code
_entity_poly.pdbx_strand_id
1 'polypeptide(L)'
;NQLSKSADPTRRLINAPYQLEPSQTYCQLIPLGTIALVHEAFPELAPIAAGMCLKTGNSLITRGCSAASNSNQVIAKILQKTLEATELPSNSVTAIFPDMGISIQDLVTQDRYLNLVIPYGRPSLVQQVAEKATATVLKTTIGNCYLYWSLSGDLELIRHAIVDSHRGEPDAVNAIEKVLVNQNVKASALESIFHNLQQQKFTLRGDEVLREKFPEYLQAMKPEEWRRPYFGKTVAFRIIENLPKAVSWINRYSSGHADCIVTESYQEGRLFVKGVDSALVYINTSPKFSRNPEGGESVFLGMSNQKRYRQGLISVETFTTTKQVVQG
;
A
#
# COMPACT_ATOMS: atom_id res chain seq x y z
N ASN A 1 18.26 0.04 10.53
CA ASN A 1 19.03 -1.21 10.69
C ASN A 1 18.65 -2.33 9.71
N GLN A 2 17.36 -2.54 9.39
CA GLN A 2 16.93 -3.50 8.38
C GLN A 2 17.33 -3.04 6.97
N LEU A 3 17.09 -1.78 6.64
CA LEU A 3 17.42 -1.22 5.33
C LEU A 3 18.93 -1.30 5.03
N SER A 4 19.80 -1.10 6.02
CA SER A 4 21.25 -1.22 5.81
C SER A 4 21.68 -2.66 5.47
N LYS A 5 20.94 -3.66 5.97
CA LYS A 5 21.21 -5.09 5.74
C LYS A 5 20.58 -5.62 4.46
N SER A 6 19.53 -4.96 3.92
CA SER A 6 18.88 -5.40 2.69
C SER A 6 19.85 -5.35 1.51
N ALA A 7 19.66 -6.24 0.53
CA ALA A 7 20.48 -6.25 -0.68
C ALA A 7 20.28 -4.96 -1.49
N ASP A 8 21.36 -4.48 -2.10
CA ASP A 8 21.30 -3.36 -3.05
C ASP A 8 20.81 -3.89 -4.41
N PRO A 9 19.62 -3.47 -4.88
CA PRO A 9 19.09 -3.99 -6.14
C PRO A 9 19.92 -3.56 -7.36
N THR A 10 20.66 -2.46 -7.31
CA THR A 10 21.47 -1.98 -8.44
C THR A 10 22.65 -2.89 -8.75
N ARG A 11 23.01 -3.79 -7.84
CA ARG A 11 24.07 -4.82 -8.06
C ARG A 11 23.57 -6.08 -8.76
N ARG A 12 22.25 -6.17 -9.05
CA ARG A 12 21.66 -7.34 -9.70
C ARG A 12 21.64 -7.20 -11.22
N LEU A 13 22.12 -8.25 -11.89
CA LEU A 13 21.90 -8.46 -13.31
C LEU A 13 20.65 -9.33 -13.49
N ILE A 14 19.82 -8.97 -14.45
CA ILE A 14 18.59 -9.68 -14.79
C ILE A 14 18.69 -10.14 -16.22
N ASN A 15 18.22 -11.33 -16.52
CA ASN A 15 18.17 -11.81 -17.90
C ASN A 15 17.30 -10.86 -18.75
N ALA A 16 17.80 -10.51 -19.92
CA ALA A 16 16.99 -9.77 -20.87
C ALA A 16 15.83 -10.64 -21.38
N PRO A 17 14.68 -10.05 -21.69
CA PRO A 17 13.55 -10.78 -22.25
C PRO A 17 13.79 -11.30 -23.67
N TYR A 18 14.89 -10.87 -24.32
CA TYR A 18 15.31 -11.29 -25.65
C TYR A 18 16.84 -11.32 -25.74
N GLN A 19 17.35 -12.06 -26.73
CA GLN A 19 18.77 -12.05 -27.08
C GLN A 19 18.91 -11.51 -28.53
N LEU A 20 20.00 -10.78 -28.77
CA LEU A 20 20.36 -10.27 -30.07
C LEU A 20 21.64 -10.98 -30.52
N GLU A 21 21.50 -12.05 -31.31
CA GLU A 21 22.66 -12.77 -31.83
C GLU A 21 23.43 -11.93 -32.88
N PRO A 22 24.77 -11.98 -32.88
CA PRO A 22 25.65 -12.79 -32.02
C PRO A 22 25.97 -12.16 -30.63
N SER A 23 25.33 -11.04 -30.27
CA SER A 23 25.64 -10.26 -29.08
C SER A 23 25.01 -10.88 -27.84
N GLN A 24 25.61 -10.65 -26.67
CA GLN A 24 25.00 -10.96 -25.36
C GLN A 24 24.12 -9.81 -24.92
N THR A 25 22.90 -10.11 -24.45
CA THR A 25 21.97 -9.10 -23.95
C THR A 25 21.59 -9.39 -22.50
N TYR A 26 21.73 -8.39 -21.63
CA TYR A 26 21.33 -8.48 -20.23
C TYR A 26 20.69 -7.17 -19.77
N CYS A 27 20.00 -7.20 -18.62
CA CYS A 27 19.45 -6.02 -17.97
C CYS A 27 20.19 -5.75 -16.65
N GLN A 28 20.44 -4.49 -16.38
CA GLN A 28 20.96 -3.99 -15.10
C GLN A 28 19.95 -3.07 -14.46
N LEU A 29 19.72 -3.20 -13.15
CA LEU A 29 18.95 -2.22 -12.40
C LEU A 29 19.83 -0.99 -12.14
N ILE A 30 19.27 0.18 -12.43
CA ILE A 30 19.92 1.48 -12.22
C ILE A 30 18.99 2.40 -11.41
N PRO A 31 19.52 3.45 -10.74
CA PRO A 31 18.70 4.47 -10.08
C PRO A 31 17.71 5.11 -11.05
N LEU A 32 16.54 5.52 -10.53
CA LEU A 32 15.61 6.36 -11.28
C LEU A 32 16.16 7.78 -11.51
N GLY A 33 16.84 8.34 -10.49
CA GLY A 33 17.35 9.70 -10.49
C GLY A 33 16.84 10.54 -9.31
N THR A 34 16.10 11.61 -9.54
CA THR A 34 15.54 12.45 -8.48
C THR A 34 14.11 12.06 -8.17
N ILE A 35 13.84 11.81 -6.89
CA ILE A 35 12.53 11.38 -6.38
C ILE A 35 11.98 12.47 -5.47
N ALA A 36 10.72 12.86 -5.66
CA ALA A 36 10.01 13.75 -4.77
C ALA A 36 9.02 12.97 -3.90
N LEU A 37 9.11 13.11 -2.57
CA LEU A 37 8.14 12.62 -1.60
C LEU A 37 7.31 13.79 -1.08
N VAL A 38 6.02 13.82 -1.42
CA VAL A 38 5.05 14.79 -0.90
C VAL A 38 4.18 14.11 0.13
N HIS A 39 4.31 14.48 1.42
CA HIS A 39 3.67 13.72 2.48
C HIS A 39 2.94 14.59 3.52
N GLU A 40 1.89 14.03 4.11
CA GLU A 40 1.13 14.59 5.23
C GLU A 40 1.48 13.82 6.51
N ALA A 41 1.60 14.55 7.63
CA ALA A 41 1.58 14.06 9.02
C ALA A 41 2.34 12.76 9.36
N PHE A 42 3.27 12.31 8.52
CA PHE A 42 4.08 11.10 8.71
C PHE A 42 5.56 11.45 8.57
N PRO A 43 6.16 12.14 9.56
CA PRO A 43 7.53 12.61 9.44
C PRO A 43 8.56 11.49 9.30
N GLU A 44 8.26 10.28 9.78
CA GLU A 44 9.11 9.08 9.63
C GLU A 44 9.28 8.62 8.17
N LEU A 45 8.40 9.03 7.26
CA LEU A 45 8.55 8.68 5.85
C LEU A 45 9.79 9.32 5.21
N ALA A 46 10.15 10.52 5.65
CA ALA A 46 11.31 11.24 5.11
C ALA A 46 12.64 10.46 5.33
N PRO A 47 12.98 10.00 6.55
CA PRO A 47 14.22 9.22 6.75
C PRO A 47 14.15 7.83 6.09
N ILE A 48 12.99 7.19 6.00
CA ILE A 48 12.83 5.91 5.29
C ILE A 48 13.11 6.11 3.79
N ALA A 49 12.46 7.10 3.18
CA ALA A 49 12.68 7.42 1.77
C ALA A 49 14.13 7.85 1.49
N ALA A 50 14.73 8.66 2.40
CA ALA A 50 16.13 9.05 2.28
C ALA A 50 17.06 7.83 2.26
N GLY A 51 16.87 6.90 3.21
CA GLY A 51 17.65 5.67 3.24
C GLY A 51 17.48 4.81 1.97
N MET A 52 16.25 4.68 1.45
CA MET A 52 15.98 3.96 0.20
C MET A 52 16.63 4.65 -1.01
N CYS A 53 16.52 5.97 -1.12
CA CYS A 53 17.12 6.75 -2.20
C CYS A 53 18.65 6.62 -2.18
N LEU A 54 19.29 6.89 -1.03
CA LEU A 54 20.73 6.81 -0.89
C LEU A 54 21.26 5.40 -1.18
N LYS A 55 20.57 4.36 -0.70
CA LYS A 55 20.95 2.96 -0.96
C LYS A 55 20.94 2.61 -2.44
N THR A 56 20.04 3.20 -3.20
CA THR A 56 19.85 2.91 -4.64
C THR A 56 20.46 3.97 -5.55
N GLY A 57 21.24 4.92 -5.00
CA GLY A 57 21.90 5.98 -5.77
C GLY A 57 20.97 7.08 -6.31
N ASN A 58 19.82 7.28 -5.69
CA ASN A 58 18.86 8.34 -6.04
C ASN A 58 19.04 9.56 -5.15
N SER A 59 18.64 10.74 -5.65
CA SER A 59 18.42 11.94 -4.84
C SER A 59 16.97 12.03 -4.37
N LEU A 60 16.75 12.63 -3.19
CA LEU A 60 15.43 12.80 -2.61
C LEU A 60 15.10 14.26 -2.36
N ILE A 61 13.92 14.69 -2.78
CA ILE A 61 13.30 15.94 -2.36
C ILE A 61 12.08 15.60 -1.50
N THR A 62 12.02 16.10 -0.26
CA THR A 62 10.86 15.91 0.63
C THR A 62 10.05 17.20 0.75
N ARG A 63 8.73 17.08 0.74
CA ARG A 63 7.78 18.16 0.98
C ARG A 63 6.72 17.69 1.96
N GLY A 64 6.94 17.97 3.25
CA GLY A 64 6.00 17.68 4.31
C GLY A 64 4.90 18.74 4.46
N CYS A 65 3.83 18.42 5.19
CA CYS A 65 2.76 19.37 5.52
C CYS A 65 3.17 20.33 6.65
N SER A 66 2.44 21.43 6.78
CA SER A 66 2.66 22.46 7.83
C SER A 66 2.42 21.91 9.24
N ALA A 67 1.47 20.97 9.40
CA ALA A 67 1.15 20.38 10.71
C ALA A 67 2.34 19.61 11.34
N ALA A 68 3.27 19.10 10.54
CA ALA A 68 4.47 18.39 11.00
C ALA A 68 5.76 19.20 10.76
N SER A 69 5.68 20.53 10.55
CA SER A 69 6.81 21.36 10.14
C SER A 69 7.99 21.26 11.10
N ASN A 70 7.77 21.34 12.41
CA ASN A 70 8.83 21.25 13.41
C ASN A 70 9.56 19.90 13.36
N SER A 71 8.81 18.80 13.29
CA SER A 71 9.39 17.46 13.17
C SER A 71 10.18 17.30 11.87
N ASN A 72 9.64 17.77 10.77
CA ASN A 72 10.30 17.73 9.44
C ASN A 72 11.60 18.55 9.44
N GLN A 73 11.63 19.72 10.10
CA GLN A 73 12.84 20.54 10.22
C GLN A 73 13.94 19.83 11.04
N VAL A 74 13.58 19.19 12.16
CA VAL A 74 14.54 18.43 12.96
C VAL A 74 15.11 17.26 12.17
N ILE A 75 14.25 16.49 11.51
CA ILE A 75 14.67 15.37 10.67
C ILE A 75 15.59 15.83 9.54
N ALA A 76 15.23 16.90 8.84
CA ALA A 76 16.07 17.44 7.78
C ALA A 76 17.45 17.87 8.28
N LYS A 77 17.53 18.55 9.45
CA LYS A 77 18.82 18.91 10.08
C LYS A 77 19.68 17.69 10.43
N ILE A 78 19.06 16.61 10.94
CA ILE A 78 19.77 15.37 11.26
C ILE A 78 20.30 14.71 10.00
N LEU A 79 19.46 14.61 8.94
CA LEU A 79 19.86 14.06 7.67
C LEU A 79 21.02 14.86 7.03
N GLN A 80 20.96 16.19 7.04
CA GLN A 80 22.04 17.05 6.55
C GLN A 80 23.35 16.83 7.30
N LYS A 81 23.31 16.86 8.65
CA LYS A 81 24.51 16.56 9.46
C LYS A 81 25.09 15.18 9.15
N THR A 82 24.21 14.19 8.91
CA THR A 82 24.68 12.83 8.58
C THR A 82 25.36 12.80 7.21
N LEU A 83 24.82 13.51 6.22
CA LEU A 83 25.43 13.62 4.89
C LEU A 83 26.79 14.35 4.95
N GLU A 84 26.87 15.44 5.71
CA GLU A 84 28.13 16.19 5.91
C GLU A 84 29.25 15.34 6.55
N ALA A 85 28.86 14.34 7.38
CA ALA A 85 29.79 13.39 7.98
C ALA A 85 30.19 12.22 7.05
N THR A 86 29.72 12.21 5.80
CA THR A 86 29.99 11.19 4.81
C THR A 86 30.57 11.83 3.55
N GLU A 87 31.04 10.99 2.61
CA GLU A 87 31.50 11.46 1.29
C GLU A 87 30.35 11.74 0.30
N LEU A 88 29.08 11.61 0.75
CA LEU A 88 27.91 11.85 -0.10
C LEU A 88 27.65 13.36 -0.27
N PRO A 89 27.21 13.78 -1.47
CA PRO A 89 26.87 15.18 -1.70
C PRO A 89 25.76 15.65 -0.75
N SER A 90 25.91 16.81 -0.13
CA SER A 90 24.96 17.37 0.83
C SER A 90 23.54 17.57 0.26
N ASN A 91 23.43 17.76 -1.05
CA ASN A 91 22.17 17.91 -1.78
C ASN A 91 21.52 16.58 -2.19
N SER A 92 22.09 15.42 -1.80
CA SER A 92 21.47 14.11 -2.06
C SER A 92 20.10 13.97 -1.42
N VAL A 93 19.84 14.70 -0.32
CA VAL A 93 18.53 14.79 0.33
C VAL A 93 18.22 16.25 0.61
N THR A 94 17.14 16.76 0.03
CA THR A 94 16.71 18.17 0.19
C THR A 94 15.30 18.21 0.76
N ALA A 95 15.06 19.05 1.77
CA ALA A 95 13.73 19.28 2.32
C ALA A 95 13.19 20.66 1.88
N ILE A 96 11.97 20.67 1.35
CA ILE A 96 11.20 21.87 1.05
C ILE A 96 10.15 22.06 2.13
N PHE A 97 10.18 23.23 2.78
CA PHE A 97 9.23 23.57 3.84
C PHE A 97 8.13 24.50 3.32
N PRO A 98 6.93 24.48 3.96
CA PRO A 98 5.79 25.31 3.57
C PRO A 98 6.07 26.82 3.53
N ASP A 99 6.94 27.30 4.40
CA ASP A 99 7.35 28.69 4.56
C ASP A 99 8.35 29.18 3.49
N MET A 100 8.90 28.29 2.67
CA MET A 100 9.77 28.66 1.55
C MET A 100 9.02 29.25 0.34
N GLY A 101 7.69 29.35 0.38
CA GLY A 101 6.88 29.88 -0.71
C GLY A 101 6.74 28.95 -1.93
N ILE A 102 7.32 27.76 -1.90
CA ILE A 102 7.23 26.77 -2.98
C ILE A 102 5.97 25.94 -2.80
N SER A 103 5.04 26.05 -3.74
CA SER A 103 3.82 25.23 -3.72
C SER A 103 4.09 23.76 -4.10
N ILE A 104 3.16 22.87 -3.76
CA ILE A 104 3.23 21.48 -4.23
C ILE A 104 3.19 21.43 -5.76
N GLN A 105 2.41 22.30 -6.40
CA GLN A 105 2.32 22.38 -7.86
C GLN A 105 3.66 22.76 -8.47
N ASP A 106 4.35 23.77 -7.92
CA ASP A 106 5.67 24.20 -8.43
C ASP A 106 6.68 23.07 -8.40
N LEU A 107 6.62 22.21 -7.36
CA LEU A 107 7.50 21.04 -7.25
C LEU A 107 7.13 19.97 -8.27
N VAL A 108 5.86 19.54 -8.33
CA VAL A 108 5.46 18.35 -9.09
C VAL A 108 5.39 18.56 -10.60
N THR A 109 5.51 19.79 -11.06
CA THR A 109 5.60 20.16 -12.49
C THR A 109 7.03 20.25 -13.01
N GLN A 110 8.03 19.89 -12.21
CA GLN A 110 9.45 19.90 -12.59
C GLN A 110 9.86 18.58 -13.27
N ASP A 111 9.15 18.15 -14.30
CA ASP A 111 9.37 16.88 -15.01
C ASP A 111 10.77 16.77 -15.67
N ARG A 112 11.40 17.88 -15.97
CA ARG A 112 12.79 17.91 -16.46
C ARG A 112 13.79 17.40 -15.42
N TYR A 113 13.49 17.57 -14.12
CA TYR A 113 14.39 17.26 -13.01
C TYR A 113 13.90 16.10 -12.15
N LEU A 114 12.59 15.87 -12.11
CA LEU A 114 11.97 14.82 -11.30
C LEU A 114 11.68 13.58 -12.14
N ASN A 115 12.17 12.45 -11.67
CA ASN A 115 11.91 11.15 -12.29
C ASN A 115 10.69 10.44 -11.69
N LEU A 116 10.39 10.71 -10.41
CA LEU A 116 9.25 10.10 -9.73
C LEU A 116 8.73 11.02 -8.63
N VAL A 117 7.42 11.14 -8.52
CA VAL A 117 6.71 11.80 -7.42
C VAL A 117 5.90 10.76 -6.66
N ILE A 118 6.08 10.69 -5.35
CA ILE A 118 5.34 9.79 -4.45
C ILE A 118 4.50 10.66 -3.50
N PRO A 119 3.20 10.88 -3.77
CA PRO A 119 2.31 11.50 -2.81
C PRO A 119 1.93 10.48 -1.73
N TYR A 120 2.03 10.84 -0.46
CA TYR A 120 1.66 10.01 0.68
C TYR A 120 0.79 10.78 1.67
N GLY A 121 -0.47 10.42 1.80
CA GLY A 121 -1.40 11.11 2.69
C GLY A 121 -2.86 10.82 2.36
N ARG A 122 -3.73 11.75 2.74
CA ARG A 122 -5.17 11.65 2.45
C ARG A 122 -5.43 11.54 0.94
N PRO A 123 -6.53 10.89 0.54
CA PRO A 123 -6.91 10.76 -0.87
C PRO A 123 -6.93 12.10 -1.63
N SER A 124 -7.33 13.19 -0.95
CA SER A 124 -7.33 14.55 -1.53
C SER A 124 -5.93 15.04 -1.95
N LEU A 125 -4.90 14.81 -1.11
CA LEU A 125 -3.52 15.13 -1.47
C LEU A 125 -3.06 14.30 -2.66
N VAL A 126 -3.27 12.99 -2.60
CA VAL A 126 -2.84 12.06 -3.64
C VAL A 126 -3.50 12.42 -4.98
N GLN A 127 -4.79 12.73 -4.96
CA GLN A 127 -5.52 13.17 -6.15
C GLN A 127 -4.99 14.51 -6.67
N GLN A 128 -4.81 15.51 -5.80
CA GLN A 128 -4.28 16.82 -6.16
C GLN A 128 -2.91 16.72 -6.84
N VAL A 129 -2.00 15.92 -6.29
CA VAL A 129 -0.68 15.68 -6.88
C VAL A 129 -0.81 14.99 -8.23
N ALA A 130 -1.64 13.93 -8.31
CA ALA A 130 -1.81 13.17 -9.54
C ALA A 130 -2.44 13.96 -10.69
N GLU A 131 -3.28 14.95 -10.39
CA GLU A 131 -3.91 15.82 -11.39
C GLU A 131 -2.98 16.94 -11.88
N LYS A 132 -2.06 17.40 -11.02
CA LYS A 132 -1.20 18.57 -11.32
C LYS A 132 0.20 18.19 -11.78
N ALA A 133 0.69 17.03 -11.45
CA ALA A 133 2.03 16.59 -11.78
C ALA A 133 2.20 16.38 -13.29
N THR A 134 3.30 16.91 -13.84
CA THR A 134 3.79 16.54 -15.18
C THR A 134 4.83 15.44 -15.11
N ALA A 135 5.53 15.29 -13.96
CA ALA A 135 6.41 14.17 -13.68
C ALA A 135 5.61 12.88 -13.37
N THR A 136 6.26 11.72 -13.52
CA THR A 136 5.65 10.42 -13.22
C THR A 136 5.23 10.34 -11.75
N VAL A 137 3.99 9.92 -11.48
CA VAL A 137 3.43 9.79 -10.13
C VAL A 137 3.23 8.33 -9.76
N LEU A 138 3.71 7.90 -8.60
CA LEU A 138 3.38 6.64 -7.97
C LEU A 138 2.40 6.90 -6.81
N LYS A 139 1.12 6.64 -7.05
CA LYS A 139 0.05 6.92 -6.08
C LYS A 139 0.10 5.98 -4.89
N THR A 140 -0.02 6.54 -3.69
CA THR A 140 -0.26 5.79 -2.47
C THR A 140 -1.59 6.24 -1.87
N THR A 141 -2.44 5.32 -1.45
CA THR A 141 -3.72 5.63 -0.82
C THR A 141 -4.02 4.64 0.29
N ILE A 142 -4.90 5.00 1.21
CA ILE A 142 -5.44 4.04 2.18
C ILE A 142 -6.45 3.14 1.47
N GLY A 143 -6.35 1.85 1.74
CA GLY A 143 -7.13 0.83 1.05
C GLY A 143 -8.59 0.74 1.51
N ASN A 144 -9.45 0.28 0.61
CA ASN A 144 -10.78 -0.26 0.86
C ASN A 144 -10.70 -1.76 0.57
N CYS A 145 -10.21 -2.53 1.53
CA CYS A 145 -9.83 -3.93 1.34
C CYS A 145 -10.98 -4.88 1.69
N TYR A 146 -11.06 -5.96 0.95
CA TYR A 146 -12.10 -6.97 1.06
C TYR A 146 -11.56 -8.30 1.58
N LEU A 147 -12.42 -9.03 2.30
CA LEU A 147 -12.22 -10.41 2.65
C LEU A 147 -13.38 -11.24 2.09
N TYR A 148 -13.10 -12.31 1.37
CA TYR A 148 -14.07 -13.33 1.05
C TYR A 148 -14.01 -14.46 2.08
N TRP A 149 -15.12 -14.67 2.79
CA TRP A 149 -15.34 -15.76 3.71
C TRP A 149 -15.96 -16.94 2.96
N SER A 150 -15.15 -17.92 2.61
CA SER A 150 -15.60 -19.17 1.99
C SER A 150 -16.43 -20.01 2.96
N LEU A 151 -17.23 -20.93 2.43
CA LEU A 151 -17.97 -21.90 3.22
C LEU A 151 -17.04 -22.75 4.13
N SER A 152 -15.85 -23.08 3.65
CA SER A 152 -14.84 -23.83 4.41
C SER A 152 -13.92 -22.94 5.25
N GLY A 153 -14.16 -21.62 5.27
CA GLY A 153 -13.30 -20.68 5.97
C GLY A 153 -13.39 -20.80 7.48
N ASP A 154 -12.24 -20.92 8.13
CA ASP A 154 -12.14 -21.00 9.58
C ASP A 154 -12.55 -19.71 10.26
N LEU A 155 -13.41 -19.80 11.29
CA LEU A 155 -14.00 -18.67 12.00
C LEU A 155 -12.94 -17.83 12.75
N GLU A 156 -11.96 -18.49 13.36
CA GLU A 156 -10.92 -17.81 14.13
C GLU A 156 -9.93 -17.08 13.22
N LEU A 157 -9.62 -17.65 12.06
CA LEU A 157 -8.80 -16.98 11.06
C LEU A 157 -9.50 -15.73 10.52
N ILE A 158 -10.82 -15.78 10.28
CA ILE A 158 -11.61 -14.62 9.84
C ILE A 158 -11.57 -13.51 10.89
N ARG A 159 -11.86 -13.88 12.15
CA ARG A 159 -11.81 -12.95 13.27
C ARG A 159 -10.41 -12.32 13.40
N HIS A 160 -9.38 -13.18 13.39
CA HIS A 160 -8.00 -12.74 13.49
C HIS A 160 -7.63 -11.79 12.35
N ALA A 161 -7.90 -12.15 11.10
CA ALA A 161 -7.57 -11.33 9.93
C ALA A 161 -8.23 -9.95 10.00
N ILE A 162 -9.52 -9.86 10.38
CA ILE A 162 -10.21 -8.59 10.53
C ILE A 162 -9.56 -7.76 11.64
N VAL A 163 -9.43 -8.32 12.84
CA VAL A 163 -8.96 -7.57 14.01
C VAL A 163 -7.51 -7.12 13.84
N ASP A 164 -6.65 -8.03 13.39
CA ASP A 164 -5.22 -7.74 13.23
C ASP A 164 -4.95 -6.72 12.10
N SER A 165 -5.72 -6.79 11.00
CA SER A 165 -5.58 -5.84 9.90
C SER A 165 -5.84 -4.38 10.30
N HIS A 166 -6.62 -4.15 11.38
CA HIS A 166 -6.90 -2.83 11.93
C HIS A 166 -5.87 -2.36 12.98
N ARG A 167 -4.83 -3.15 13.28
CA ARG A 167 -3.77 -2.81 14.24
C ARG A 167 -2.60 -2.07 13.60
N GLY A 168 -2.78 -1.50 12.42
CA GLY A 168 -1.75 -0.69 11.76
C GLY A 168 -1.64 0.69 12.41
N GLU A 169 -0.44 1.13 12.75
CA GLU A 169 -0.16 2.50 13.18
C GLU A 169 0.92 3.12 12.28
N PRO A 170 0.76 4.40 11.95
CA PRO A 170 -0.38 5.30 12.21
C PRO A 170 -1.59 5.02 11.32
N ASP A 171 -1.42 4.19 10.28
CA ASP A 171 -2.45 3.84 9.30
C ASP A 171 -2.63 2.35 9.17
N ALA A 172 -3.86 1.90 9.26
CA ALA A 172 -4.25 0.56 8.84
C ALA A 172 -4.51 0.51 7.32
N VAL A 173 -3.47 0.69 6.51
CA VAL A 173 -3.55 0.85 5.04
C VAL A 173 -4.31 -0.29 4.37
N ASN A 174 -4.16 -1.51 4.88
CA ASN A 174 -4.78 -2.72 4.36
C ASN A 174 -5.90 -3.27 5.27
N ALA A 175 -6.52 -2.42 6.10
CA ALA A 175 -7.59 -2.86 6.98
C ALA A 175 -8.74 -3.53 6.18
N ILE A 176 -9.16 -4.70 6.64
CA ILE A 176 -10.34 -5.38 6.09
C ILE A 176 -11.59 -4.64 6.58
N GLU A 177 -12.16 -3.83 5.72
CA GLU A 177 -13.37 -3.06 6.01
C GLU A 177 -14.63 -3.64 5.38
N LYS A 178 -14.48 -4.61 4.50
CA LYS A 178 -15.60 -5.24 3.79
C LYS A 178 -15.43 -6.77 3.80
N VAL A 179 -16.49 -7.47 4.19
CA VAL A 179 -16.51 -8.95 4.22
C VAL A 179 -17.64 -9.46 3.35
N LEU A 180 -17.28 -10.26 2.37
CA LEU A 180 -18.21 -11.00 1.52
C LEU A 180 -18.34 -12.42 2.07
N VAL A 181 -19.53 -12.79 2.51
CA VAL A 181 -19.79 -14.06 3.17
C VAL A 181 -20.48 -15.01 2.21
N ASN A 182 -19.97 -16.23 2.05
CA ASN A 182 -20.66 -17.26 1.25
C ASN A 182 -22.06 -17.50 1.82
N GLN A 183 -23.06 -17.55 0.96
CA GLN A 183 -24.46 -17.69 1.34
C GLN A 183 -24.79 -18.92 2.21
N ASN A 184 -23.95 -19.96 2.14
CA ASN A 184 -24.15 -21.19 2.89
C ASN A 184 -23.46 -21.20 4.27
N VAL A 185 -22.82 -20.10 4.67
CA VAL A 185 -22.28 -19.94 6.02
C VAL A 185 -23.43 -19.87 7.02
N LYS A 186 -23.32 -20.62 8.12
CA LYS A 186 -24.35 -20.71 9.13
C LYS A 186 -24.57 -19.37 9.84
N ALA A 187 -25.84 -19.05 10.15
CA ALA A 187 -26.19 -17.85 10.89
C ALA A 187 -25.47 -17.73 12.24
N SER A 188 -25.32 -18.86 12.97
CA SER A 188 -24.60 -18.89 14.24
C SER A 188 -23.13 -18.50 14.15
N ALA A 189 -22.48 -18.77 13.01
CA ALA A 189 -21.11 -18.34 12.77
C ALA A 189 -21.04 -16.81 12.55
N LEU A 190 -22.02 -16.23 11.84
CA LEU A 190 -22.14 -14.79 11.68
C LEU A 190 -22.39 -14.08 13.02
N GLU A 191 -23.32 -14.59 13.83
CA GLU A 191 -23.59 -14.06 15.17
C GLU A 191 -22.35 -14.07 16.05
N SER A 192 -21.59 -15.18 16.03
CA SER A 192 -20.33 -15.28 16.78
C SER A 192 -19.31 -14.22 16.34
N ILE A 193 -19.12 -13.99 15.04
CA ILE A 193 -18.23 -12.94 14.53
C ILE A 193 -18.72 -11.55 14.92
N PHE A 194 -20.01 -11.27 14.75
CA PHE A 194 -20.59 -9.97 15.08
C PHE A 194 -20.41 -9.63 16.55
N HIS A 195 -20.77 -10.58 17.43
CA HIS A 195 -20.59 -10.42 18.88
C HIS A 195 -19.13 -10.14 19.26
N ASN A 196 -18.19 -10.93 18.74
CA ASN A 196 -16.75 -10.76 19.00
C ASN A 196 -16.22 -9.41 18.52
N LEU A 197 -16.60 -8.96 17.32
CA LEU A 197 -16.15 -7.68 16.78
C LEU A 197 -16.75 -6.50 17.57
N GLN A 198 -18.01 -6.58 18.01
CA GLN A 198 -18.61 -5.55 18.87
C GLN A 198 -17.89 -5.44 20.22
N GLN A 199 -17.53 -6.58 20.84
CA GLN A 199 -16.72 -6.56 22.06
C GLN A 199 -15.39 -5.83 21.88
N GLN A 200 -14.81 -5.87 20.67
CA GLN A 200 -13.58 -5.16 20.31
C GLN A 200 -13.84 -3.73 19.78
N LYS A 201 -15.05 -3.22 20.00
CA LYS A 201 -15.50 -1.85 19.65
C LYS A 201 -15.48 -1.58 18.14
N PHE A 202 -15.78 -2.59 17.32
CA PHE A 202 -16.06 -2.38 15.91
C PHE A 202 -17.51 -1.94 15.70
N THR A 203 -17.70 -1.00 14.79
CA THR A 203 -19.00 -0.70 14.22
C THR A 203 -19.26 -1.65 13.06
N LEU A 204 -20.37 -2.37 13.10
CA LEU A 204 -20.72 -3.34 12.08
C LEU A 204 -21.85 -2.78 11.20
N ARG A 205 -21.68 -2.95 9.89
CA ARG A 205 -22.65 -2.53 8.89
C ARG A 205 -23.06 -3.69 8.01
N GLY A 206 -24.25 -3.63 7.45
CA GLY A 206 -24.74 -4.65 6.52
C GLY A 206 -25.64 -4.07 5.45
N ASP A 207 -25.75 -4.78 4.35
CA ASP A 207 -26.81 -4.50 3.39
C ASP A 207 -28.18 -4.78 4.01
N GLU A 208 -29.22 -4.38 3.32
CA GLU A 208 -30.62 -4.47 3.84
C GLU A 208 -30.96 -5.90 4.24
N VAL A 209 -30.58 -6.90 3.44
CA VAL A 209 -30.88 -8.32 3.67
C VAL A 209 -30.23 -8.84 4.96
N LEU A 210 -28.96 -8.51 5.19
CA LEU A 210 -28.27 -8.91 6.43
C LEU A 210 -28.79 -8.16 7.65
N ARG A 211 -29.06 -6.87 7.52
CA ARG A 211 -29.59 -6.05 8.60
C ARG A 211 -30.97 -6.54 9.08
N GLU A 212 -31.82 -6.96 8.17
CA GLU A 212 -33.13 -7.54 8.55
C GLU A 212 -32.99 -8.84 9.35
N LYS A 213 -31.94 -9.63 9.07
CA LYS A 213 -31.65 -10.88 9.78
C LYS A 213 -30.95 -10.68 11.13
N PHE A 214 -30.14 -9.62 11.25
CA PHE A 214 -29.31 -9.35 12.41
C PHE A 214 -29.40 -7.87 12.84
N PRO A 215 -30.61 -7.36 13.15
CA PRO A 215 -30.83 -5.94 13.44
C PRO A 215 -30.15 -5.45 14.71
N GLU A 216 -29.84 -6.35 15.66
CA GLU A 216 -29.15 -6.07 16.92
C GLU A 216 -27.63 -5.82 16.72
N TYR A 217 -27.06 -6.31 15.63
CA TYR A 217 -25.63 -6.19 15.35
C TYR A 217 -25.31 -5.15 14.27
N LEU A 218 -26.13 -5.04 13.24
CA LEU A 218 -25.80 -4.35 12.00
C LEU A 218 -26.52 -3.02 11.83
N GLN A 219 -25.73 -1.98 11.61
CA GLN A 219 -26.23 -0.68 11.19
C GLN A 219 -26.47 -0.65 9.67
N ALA A 220 -27.38 0.20 9.25
CA ALA A 220 -27.64 0.44 7.83
C ALA A 220 -26.40 1.04 7.15
N MET A 221 -26.17 0.67 5.90
CA MET A 221 -25.16 1.26 5.04
C MET A 221 -25.75 1.77 3.73
N LYS A 222 -25.07 2.75 3.13
CA LYS A 222 -25.43 3.26 1.81
C LYS A 222 -24.66 2.51 0.73
N PRO A 223 -25.21 2.37 -0.49
CA PRO A 223 -24.54 1.66 -1.59
C PRO A 223 -23.15 2.20 -1.94
N GLU A 224 -22.92 3.52 -1.76
CA GLU A 224 -21.64 4.17 -2.06
C GLU A 224 -20.52 3.73 -1.10
N GLU A 225 -20.86 3.26 0.09
CA GLU A 225 -19.91 2.84 1.11
C GLU A 225 -19.10 1.60 0.69
N TRP A 226 -19.61 0.79 -0.24
CA TRP A 226 -18.84 -0.33 -0.79
C TRP A 226 -17.56 0.11 -1.51
N ARG A 227 -17.50 1.35 -2.01
CA ARG A 227 -16.33 1.88 -2.73
C ARG A 227 -15.41 2.77 -1.88
N ARG A 228 -15.78 3.04 -0.63
CA ARG A 228 -15.07 4.01 0.22
C ARG A 228 -14.53 3.35 1.47
N PRO A 229 -13.28 3.67 1.86
CA PRO A 229 -12.77 3.26 3.16
C PRO A 229 -13.51 3.98 4.29
N TYR A 230 -13.57 3.35 5.45
CA TYR A 230 -14.16 3.93 6.66
C TYR A 230 -13.13 4.68 7.51
N PHE A 231 -11.85 4.40 7.32
CA PHE A 231 -10.73 4.98 8.11
C PHE A 231 -10.84 4.71 9.61
N GLY A 232 -11.40 3.57 10.00
CA GLY A 232 -11.58 3.25 11.41
C GLY A 232 -12.11 1.85 11.63
N LYS A 233 -12.41 1.51 12.89
CA LYS A 233 -12.91 0.19 13.27
C LYS A 233 -14.37 -0.01 12.81
N THR A 234 -14.58 -0.03 11.51
CA THR A 234 -15.90 -0.28 10.90
C THR A 234 -15.75 -1.35 9.83
N VAL A 235 -16.62 -2.36 9.89
CA VAL A 235 -16.63 -3.47 8.92
C VAL A 235 -18.06 -3.66 8.38
N ALA A 236 -18.17 -3.73 7.05
CA ALA A 236 -19.43 -4.01 6.39
C ALA A 236 -19.48 -5.44 5.87
N PHE A 237 -20.61 -6.09 6.03
CA PHE A 237 -20.86 -7.48 5.64
C PHE A 237 -21.89 -7.58 4.54
N ARG A 238 -21.68 -8.53 3.63
CA ARG A 238 -22.61 -8.87 2.55
C ARG A 238 -22.61 -10.36 2.30
N ILE A 239 -23.79 -10.95 2.12
CA ILE A 239 -23.94 -12.30 1.60
C ILE A 239 -23.66 -12.31 0.09
N ILE A 240 -22.90 -13.28 -0.36
CA ILE A 240 -22.58 -13.51 -1.77
C ILE A 240 -22.77 -14.98 -2.13
N GLU A 241 -23.23 -15.27 -3.34
CA GLU A 241 -23.62 -16.61 -3.75
C GLU A 241 -22.42 -17.58 -3.77
N ASN A 242 -21.31 -17.16 -4.34
CA ASN A 242 -20.14 -18.01 -4.60
C ASN A 242 -18.88 -17.19 -4.87
N LEU A 243 -17.74 -17.88 -5.00
CA LEU A 243 -16.43 -17.26 -5.25
C LEU A 243 -16.39 -16.42 -6.55
N PRO A 244 -16.90 -16.87 -7.74
CA PRO A 244 -16.88 -16.04 -8.94
C PRO A 244 -17.62 -14.71 -8.77
N LYS A 245 -18.76 -14.70 -8.06
CA LYS A 245 -19.49 -13.48 -7.75
C LYS A 245 -18.73 -12.59 -6.77
N ALA A 246 -18.05 -13.17 -5.77
CA ALA A 246 -17.18 -12.44 -4.85
C ALA A 246 -16.01 -11.77 -5.57
N VAL A 247 -15.32 -12.48 -6.47
CA VAL A 247 -14.24 -11.93 -7.28
C VAL A 247 -14.74 -10.78 -8.15
N SER A 248 -15.88 -10.95 -8.83
CA SER A 248 -16.48 -9.87 -9.65
C SER A 248 -16.84 -8.64 -8.80
N TRP A 249 -17.32 -8.87 -7.58
CA TRP A 249 -17.64 -7.79 -6.63
C TRP A 249 -16.38 -7.05 -6.17
N ILE A 250 -15.36 -7.79 -5.76
CA ILE A 250 -14.07 -7.23 -5.31
C ILE A 250 -13.46 -6.39 -6.43
N ASN A 251 -13.33 -6.90 -7.65
CA ASN A 251 -12.76 -6.17 -8.77
C ASN A 251 -13.54 -4.88 -9.12
N ARG A 252 -14.83 -4.83 -8.79
CA ARG A 252 -15.67 -3.65 -9.02
C ARG A 252 -15.58 -2.61 -7.93
N TYR A 253 -15.40 -3.01 -6.66
CA TYR A 253 -15.59 -2.14 -5.50
C TYR A 253 -14.35 -1.97 -4.62
N SER A 254 -13.41 -2.92 -4.62
CA SER A 254 -12.14 -2.81 -3.90
C SER A 254 -11.28 -1.69 -4.45
N SER A 255 -10.44 -1.16 -3.59
CA SER A 255 -9.37 -0.22 -3.99
C SER A 255 -8.21 -0.90 -4.71
N GLY A 256 -8.19 -2.24 -4.76
CA GLY A 256 -7.11 -3.02 -5.37
C GLY A 256 -5.81 -3.00 -4.58
N HIS A 257 -5.88 -2.77 -3.27
CA HIS A 257 -4.69 -2.81 -2.39
C HIS A 257 -4.33 -4.25 -2.00
N ALA A 258 -5.12 -4.81 -1.08
CA ALA A 258 -4.84 -6.07 -0.44
C ALA A 258 -6.16 -6.78 -0.14
N ASP A 259 -6.54 -7.71 -0.98
CA ASP A 259 -7.77 -8.46 -0.78
C ASP A 259 -7.48 -9.88 -0.31
N CYS A 260 -8.40 -10.43 0.49
CA CYS A 260 -8.18 -11.63 1.27
C CYS A 260 -9.21 -12.71 0.95
N ILE A 261 -8.80 -13.95 1.11
CA ILE A 261 -9.70 -15.10 1.16
C ILE A 261 -9.36 -15.95 2.38
N VAL A 262 -10.38 -16.43 3.10
CA VAL A 262 -10.23 -17.49 4.09
C VAL A 262 -10.99 -18.73 3.62
N THR A 263 -10.26 -19.80 3.37
CA THR A 263 -10.77 -21.06 2.79
C THR A 263 -9.84 -22.23 3.10
N GLU A 264 -10.37 -23.43 3.28
CA GLU A 264 -9.59 -24.66 3.32
C GLU A 264 -9.42 -25.30 1.93
N SER A 265 -10.09 -24.75 0.91
CA SER A 265 -10.00 -25.25 -0.46
C SER A 265 -8.81 -24.66 -1.20
N TYR A 266 -7.80 -25.48 -1.50
CA TYR A 266 -6.69 -25.09 -2.35
C TYR A 266 -7.13 -24.55 -3.71
N GLN A 267 -8.18 -25.16 -4.29
CA GLN A 267 -8.72 -24.74 -5.58
C GLN A 267 -9.35 -23.34 -5.52
N GLU A 268 -10.12 -23.04 -4.47
CA GLU A 268 -10.69 -21.70 -4.27
C GLU A 268 -9.60 -20.66 -4.09
N GLY A 269 -8.56 -20.93 -3.28
CA GLY A 269 -7.41 -20.04 -3.11
C GLY A 269 -6.76 -19.69 -4.45
N ARG A 270 -6.50 -20.69 -5.31
CA ARG A 270 -5.92 -20.46 -6.64
C ARG A 270 -6.83 -19.67 -7.58
N LEU A 271 -8.13 -19.96 -7.58
CA LEU A 271 -9.11 -19.23 -8.40
C LEU A 271 -9.23 -17.78 -7.92
N PHE A 272 -9.19 -17.54 -6.62
CA PHE A 272 -9.20 -16.20 -6.06
C PHE A 272 -7.98 -15.40 -6.52
N VAL A 273 -6.76 -15.94 -6.34
CA VAL A 273 -5.51 -15.28 -6.78
C VAL A 273 -5.53 -14.96 -8.28
N LYS A 274 -6.03 -15.88 -9.10
CA LYS A 274 -6.11 -15.66 -10.55
C LYS A 274 -7.17 -14.63 -10.95
N GLY A 275 -8.22 -14.51 -10.14
CA GLY A 275 -9.40 -13.74 -10.51
C GLY A 275 -9.41 -12.30 -9.99
N VAL A 276 -8.75 -11.98 -8.87
CA VAL A 276 -8.74 -10.62 -8.31
C VAL A 276 -7.62 -9.76 -8.91
N ASP A 277 -7.95 -8.48 -9.14
CA ASP A 277 -7.01 -7.47 -9.69
C ASP A 277 -6.20 -6.74 -8.60
N SER A 278 -6.11 -7.30 -7.40
CA SER A 278 -5.47 -6.66 -6.25
C SER A 278 -3.95 -6.73 -6.34
N ALA A 279 -3.29 -5.72 -5.82
CA ALA A 279 -1.83 -5.62 -5.77
C ALA A 279 -1.21 -6.71 -4.88
N LEU A 280 -1.88 -7.01 -3.75
CA LEU A 280 -1.54 -8.08 -2.83
C LEU A 280 -2.75 -8.98 -2.61
N VAL A 281 -2.51 -10.26 -2.52
CA VAL A 281 -3.55 -11.27 -2.25
C VAL A 281 -3.12 -12.10 -1.05
N TYR A 282 -4.00 -12.20 -0.07
CA TYR A 282 -3.74 -12.94 1.17
C TYR A 282 -4.67 -14.13 1.28
N ILE A 283 -4.12 -15.31 1.55
CA ILE A 283 -4.86 -16.55 1.76
C ILE A 283 -4.63 -16.99 3.19
N ASN A 284 -5.69 -17.13 3.98
CA ASN A 284 -5.66 -17.61 5.36
C ASN A 284 -4.70 -16.83 6.28
N THR A 285 -4.53 -15.54 6.04
CA THR A 285 -3.67 -14.70 6.86
C THR A 285 -4.16 -13.24 6.87
N SER A 286 -3.67 -12.47 7.83
CA SER A 286 -3.97 -11.04 7.94
C SER A 286 -3.23 -10.23 6.89
N PRO A 287 -3.88 -9.26 6.23
CA PRO A 287 -3.23 -8.34 5.31
C PRO A 287 -2.55 -7.16 6.00
N LYS A 288 -2.38 -7.20 7.32
CA LYS A 288 -1.77 -6.13 8.09
C LYS A 288 -0.51 -5.59 7.43
N PHE A 289 -0.50 -4.30 7.18
CA PHE A 289 0.68 -3.63 6.65
C PHE A 289 1.69 -3.34 7.77
N SER A 290 2.94 -3.65 7.50
CA SER A 290 4.07 -3.26 8.34
C SER A 290 5.17 -2.66 7.48
N ARG A 291 5.70 -1.49 7.88
CA ARG A 291 6.85 -0.88 7.20
C ARG A 291 8.14 -1.66 7.44
N ASN A 292 8.24 -2.27 8.61
CA ASN A 292 9.39 -3.06 9.05
C ASN A 292 8.90 -4.41 9.57
N PRO A 293 8.54 -5.36 8.69
CA PRO A 293 8.03 -6.66 9.12
C PRO A 293 9.08 -7.39 9.96
N GLU A 294 8.64 -7.95 11.08
CA GLU A 294 9.49 -8.76 11.94
C GLU A 294 10.01 -9.98 11.18
N GLY A 295 11.30 -10.27 11.30
CA GLY A 295 11.95 -11.38 10.60
C GLY A 295 12.17 -11.15 9.10
N GLY A 296 11.80 -9.98 8.56
CA GLY A 296 12.04 -9.61 7.16
C GLY A 296 13.31 -8.77 6.99
N GLU A 297 13.96 -8.89 5.84
CA GLU A 297 15.10 -8.05 5.44
C GLU A 297 14.65 -6.79 4.67
N SER A 298 13.35 -6.66 4.41
CA SER A 298 12.81 -5.59 3.58
C SER A 298 12.16 -4.49 4.43
N VAL A 299 12.33 -3.25 3.98
CA VAL A 299 11.64 -2.06 4.52
C VAL A 299 10.74 -1.51 3.43
N PHE A 300 9.53 -1.11 3.80
CA PHE A 300 8.55 -0.57 2.85
C PHE A 300 8.20 0.88 3.20
N LEU A 301 8.26 1.76 2.21
CA LEU A 301 7.79 3.14 2.37
C LEU A 301 6.26 3.19 2.53
N GLY A 302 5.58 2.33 1.83
CA GLY A 302 4.12 2.28 1.79
C GLY A 302 3.65 1.25 0.78
N MET A 303 2.47 1.45 0.27
CA MET A 303 1.85 0.60 -0.73
C MET A 303 1.20 1.42 -1.85
N SER A 304 1.30 0.94 -3.07
CA SER A 304 0.67 1.53 -4.25
C SER A 304 -0.36 0.57 -4.85
N ASN A 305 -1.55 1.08 -5.12
CA ASN A 305 -2.59 0.39 -5.89
C ASN A 305 -2.65 0.86 -7.34
N GLN A 306 -1.62 1.53 -7.82
CA GLN A 306 -1.60 2.05 -9.19
C GLN A 306 -1.74 0.90 -10.20
N LYS A 307 -2.82 0.92 -10.97
CA LYS A 307 -3.15 -0.18 -11.88
C LYS A 307 -1.99 -0.52 -12.82
N ARG A 308 -1.53 -1.77 -12.72
CA ARG A 308 -0.59 -2.46 -13.63
C ARG A 308 0.81 -1.83 -13.79
N TYR A 309 1.13 -0.77 -13.06
CA TYR A 309 2.47 -0.18 -13.05
C TYR A 309 2.94 0.02 -11.62
N ARG A 310 3.95 -0.74 -11.21
CA ARG A 310 4.54 -0.65 -9.85
C ARG A 310 3.51 -0.77 -8.72
N GLN A 311 2.45 -1.56 -8.92
CA GLN A 311 1.49 -1.85 -7.85
C GLN A 311 2.12 -2.78 -6.80
N GLY A 312 1.70 -2.65 -5.54
CA GLY A 312 2.19 -3.42 -4.41
C GLY A 312 3.03 -2.61 -3.44
N LEU A 313 3.86 -3.29 -2.70
CA LEU A 313 4.72 -2.69 -1.67
C LEU A 313 5.81 -1.82 -2.30
N ILE A 314 5.98 -0.60 -1.78
CA ILE A 314 7.03 0.32 -2.21
C ILE A 314 8.31 -0.01 -1.44
N SER A 315 9.20 -0.74 -2.07
CA SER A 315 10.51 -1.18 -1.56
C SER A 315 11.66 -0.45 -2.26
N VAL A 316 12.89 -0.78 -1.91
CA VAL A 316 14.09 -0.26 -2.60
C VAL A 316 14.08 -0.53 -4.10
N GLU A 317 13.49 -1.64 -4.55
CA GLU A 317 13.38 -1.96 -5.98
C GLU A 317 12.46 -0.98 -6.74
N THR A 318 11.50 -0.37 -6.05
CA THR A 318 10.61 0.64 -6.64
C THR A 318 11.38 1.89 -7.08
N PHE A 319 12.54 2.13 -6.48
CA PHE A 319 13.43 3.27 -6.76
C PHE A 319 14.45 2.99 -7.87
N THR A 320 14.26 1.90 -8.61
CA THR A 320 15.15 1.51 -9.72
C THR A 320 14.39 1.34 -11.02
N THR A 321 15.10 1.38 -12.12
CA THR A 321 14.62 1.03 -13.45
C THR A 321 15.64 0.12 -14.14
N THR A 322 15.24 -0.47 -15.26
CA THR A 322 16.11 -1.37 -16.03
C THR A 322 16.84 -0.63 -17.13
N LYS A 323 18.15 -0.86 -17.23
CA LYS A 323 18.96 -0.55 -18.40
C LYS A 323 19.24 -1.85 -19.15
N GLN A 324 18.93 -1.88 -20.43
CA GLN A 324 19.31 -2.98 -21.32
C GLN A 324 20.70 -2.75 -21.86
N VAL A 325 21.54 -3.77 -21.81
CA VAL A 325 22.92 -3.73 -22.30
C VAL A 325 23.06 -4.78 -23.38
N VAL A 326 23.57 -4.40 -24.53
CA VAL A 326 23.92 -5.27 -25.64
C VAL A 326 25.43 -5.22 -25.80
N GLN A 327 26.06 -6.36 -25.66
CA GLN A 327 27.54 -6.49 -25.74
C GLN A 327 27.92 -7.39 -26.91
N GLY A 328 28.68 -6.84 -27.85
CA GLY A 328 29.22 -7.57 -29.01
C GLY A 328 30.54 -8.27 -28.69
#